data_7695205c856cc0f908a37d3dcfcb8c77
#
_entry.id   7695205c856cc0f908a37d3dcfcb8c77
#
_cell.length_a   1.000
_cell.length_b   1.000
_cell.length_c   1.000
_cell.angle_alpha   90.00
_cell.angle_beta   90.00
_cell.angle_gamma   90.00
#
_symmetry.space_group_name_H-M   'P 1'
#
loop_
_entity.id
_entity.type
_entity.pdbx_description
1 polymer ?
#
loop_
_entity_poly.entity_id
_entity_poly.type
_entity_poly.pdbx_seq_one_letter_code
_entity_poly.pdbx_strand_id
1 'polypeptide(L)'
;MALVIALCQGILGRWAIPPERIVAHSDIAPDRKEDPGERFPWKRLAEAGIGLWPQHARPEPWMTHGAALGDAGMTVEGLQRDLAAIGYRILVNGVFDENTAAVVRAFQRRWRPERVNGEGDTETVTLANSVAALVAATE
;
A
#
# COMPACT_ATOMS: atom_id res chain seq x y z
N MET A 1 -18.36 -7.26 -9.86
CA MET A 1 -17.84 -7.13 -8.48
C MET A 1 -18.54 -8.06 -7.49
N ALA A 2 -19.86 -8.19 -7.51
CA ALA A 2 -20.59 -9.10 -6.58
C ALA A 2 -20.09 -10.55 -6.62
N LEU A 3 -19.75 -11.09 -7.78
CA LEU A 3 -19.19 -12.43 -7.93
C LEU A 3 -17.79 -12.57 -7.32
N VAL A 4 -16.96 -11.54 -7.44
CA VAL A 4 -15.63 -11.52 -6.83
C VAL A 4 -15.73 -11.51 -5.31
N ILE A 5 -16.64 -10.68 -4.77
CA ILE A 5 -16.91 -10.62 -3.32
C ILE A 5 -17.39 -11.99 -2.82
N ALA A 6 -18.36 -12.61 -3.50
CA ALA A 6 -18.89 -13.92 -3.11
C ALA A 6 -17.80 -15.01 -3.15
N LEU A 7 -16.94 -14.99 -4.19
CA LEU A 7 -15.81 -15.92 -4.29
C LEU A 7 -14.82 -15.72 -3.13
N CYS A 8 -14.42 -14.50 -2.87
CA CYS A 8 -13.49 -14.19 -1.77
C CYS A 8 -14.07 -14.58 -0.42
N GLN A 9 -15.35 -14.28 -0.17
CA GLN A 9 -16.03 -14.68 1.07
C GLN A 9 -16.10 -16.20 1.22
N GLY A 10 -16.34 -16.93 0.12
CA GLY A 10 -16.30 -18.39 0.12
C GLY A 10 -14.92 -18.96 0.43
N ILE A 11 -13.86 -18.32 -0.06
CA ILE A 11 -12.46 -18.71 0.26
C ILE A 11 -12.16 -18.42 1.72
N LEU A 12 -12.47 -17.22 2.20
CA LEU A 12 -12.23 -16.79 3.57
C LEU A 12 -13.03 -17.62 4.60
N GLY A 13 -14.21 -18.12 4.21
CA GLY A 13 -15.00 -19.03 5.04
C GLY A 13 -14.38 -20.42 5.20
N ARG A 14 -13.47 -20.81 4.29
CA ARG A 14 -12.76 -22.12 4.33
C ARG A 14 -11.36 -22.01 4.88
N TRP A 15 -10.72 -20.86 4.71
CA TRP A 15 -9.31 -20.64 5.05
C TRP A 15 -9.15 -19.37 5.89
N ALA A 16 -8.50 -19.50 7.02
CA ALA A 16 -8.18 -18.37 7.89
C ALA A 16 -7.05 -17.52 7.30
N ILE A 17 -7.37 -16.69 6.29
CA ILE A 17 -6.42 -15.78 5.65
C ILE A 17 -6.52 -14.42 6.35
N PRO A 18 -5.45 -13.94 6.98
CA PRO A 18 -5.45 -12.62 7.59
C PRO A 18 -5.69 -11.52 6.53
N PRO A 19 -6.41 -10.44 6.88
CA PRO A 19 -6.79 -9.42 5.90
C PRO A 19 -5.60 -8.71 5.25
N GLU A 20 -4.48 -8.56 5.95
CA GLU A 20 -3.25 -7.98 5.41
C GLU A 20 -2.56 -8.87 4.36
N ARG A 21 -2.95 -10.14 4.26
CA ARG A 21 -2.43 -11.08 3.26
C ARG A 21 -3.27 -11.18 2.00
N ILE A 22 -4.30 -10.37 1.89
CA ILE A 22 -5.09 -10.25 0.66
C ILE A 22 -4.46 -9.17 -0.20
N VAL A 23 -3.67 -9.60 -1.16
CA VAL A 23 -2.76 -8.76 -1.95
C VAL A 23 -2.99 -8.90 -3.45
N ALA A 24 -2.49 -7.92 -4.21
CA ALA A 24 -2.48 -7.94 -5.67
C ALA A 24 -1.15 -8.47 -6.22
N HIS A 25 -1.08 -8.81 -7.51
CA HIS A 25 0.18 -9.10 -8.18
C HIS A 25 1.15 -7.91 -8.14
N SER A 26 0.64 -6.69 -8.31
CA SER A 26 1.42 -5.46 -8.20
C SER A 26 2.02 -5.25 -6.81
N ASP A 27 1.39 -5.77 -5.76
CA ASP A 27 1.94 -5.70 -4.40
C ASP A 27 3.12 -6.67 -4.21
N ILE A 28 3.08 -7.81 -4.89
CA ILE A 28 4.12 -8.85 -4.78
C ILE A 28 5.29 -8.58 -5.72
N ALA A 29 5.02 -8.07 -6.92
CA ALA A 29 6.00 -7.85 -7.97
C ALA A 29 5.87 -6.45 -8.58
N PRO A 30 6.14 -5.39 -7.78
CA PRO A 30 5.88 -4.00 -8.17
C PRO A 30 6.70 -3.52 -9.36
N ASP A 31 7.83 -4.18 -9.63
CA ASP A 31 8.74 -3.87 -10.75
C ASP A 31 8.26 -4.39 -12.11
N ARG A 32 7.32 -5.34 -12.13
CA ARG A 32 6.93 -6.06 -13.36
C ARG A 32 5.45 -6.39 -13.50
N LYS A 33 4.62 -6.09 -12.51
CA LYS A 33 3.18 -6.35 -12.51
C LYS A 33 2.39 -5.11 -12.14
N GLU A 34 1.30 -4.91 -12.84
CA GLU A 34 0.38 -3.78 -12.60
C GLU A 34 -1.04 -4.23 -12.25
N ASP A 35 -1.36 -5.49 -12.50
CA ASP A 35 -2.69 -6.03 -12.24
C ASP A 35 -2.99 -6.16 -10.73
N PRO A 36 -4.22 -5.93 -10.32
CA PRO A 36 -5.43 -5.67 -11.11
C PRO A 36 -5.60 -4.20 -11.56
N GLY A 37 -4.62 -3.34 -11.34
CA GLY A 37 -4.63 -1.93 -11.71
C GLY A 37 -5.41 -1.03 -10.76
N GLU A 38 -5.31 0.28 -11.00
CA GLU A 38 -5.86 1.32 -10.14
C GLU A 38 -7.41 1.40 -10.14
N ARG A 39 -8.07 0.79 -11.12
CA ARG A 39 -9.53 0.74 -11.18
C ARG A 39 -10.15 -0.38 -10.36
N PHE A 40 -9.35 -1.26 -9.79
CA PHE A 40 -9.85 -2.35 -8.96
C PHE A 40 -10.36 -1.79 -7.62
N PRO A 41 -11.60 -2.08 -7.22
CA PRO A 41 -12.26 -1.38 -6.12
C PRO A 41 -11.92 -2.00 -4.76
N TRP A 42 -10.68 -1.87 -4.32
CA TRP A 42 -10.17 -2.39 -3.04
C TRP A 42 -11.00 -1.93 -1.83
N LYS A 43 -11.39 -0.65 -1.82
CA LYS A 43 -12.22 -0.11 -0.74
C LYS A 43 -13.54 -0.88 -0.61
N ARG A 44 -14.18 -1.19 -1.74
CA ARG A 44 -15.43 -1.94 -1.75
C ARG A 44 -15.26 -3.38 -1.27
N LEU A 45 -14.12 -4.00 -1.53
CA LEU A 45 -13.80 -5.33 -0.98
C LEU A 45 -13.66 -5.25 0.53
N ALA A 46 -12.94 -4.26 1.05
CA ALA A 46 -12.76 -4.07 2.49
C ALA A 46 -14.09 -3.80 3.22
N GLU A 47 -15.00 -3.02 2.61
CA GLU A 47 -16.36 -2.82 3.10
C GLU A 47 -17.16 -4.13 3.19
N ALA A 48 -16.82 -5.12 2.36
CA ALA A 48 -17.39 -6.47 2.39
C ALA A 48 -16.59 -7.45 3.29
N GLY A 49 -15.66 -6.96 4.10
CA GLY A 49 -14.83 -7.77 5.00
C GLY A 49 -13.65 -8.48 4.32
N ILE A 50 -13.24 -8.02 3.13
CA ILE A 50 -12.17 -8.64 2.35
C ILE A 50 -10.97 -7.68 2.27
N GLY A 51 -9.88 -8.00 2.96
CA GLY A 51 -8.69 -7.15 3.02
C GLY A 51 -8.86 -5.96 3.96
N LEU A 52 -7.92 -5.02 3.86
CA LEU A 52 -7.86 -3.82 4.68
C LEU A 52 -8.12 -2.57 3.85
N TRP A 53 -8.63 -1.54 4.51
CA TRP A 53 -8.72 -0.19 3.97
C TRP A 53 -8.62 0.83 5.12
N PRO A 54 -7.73 1.83 5.03
CA PRO A 54 -7.61 2.86 6.07
C PRO A 54 -8.83 3.78 6.03
N GLN A 55 -9.38 4.07 7.20
CA GLN A 55 -10.59 4.91 7.29
C GLN A 55 -10.28 6.38 7.08
N HIS A 56 -9.20 6.89 7.67
CA HIS A 56 -8.75 8.26 7.56
C HIS A 56 -7.23 8.32 7.65
N ALA A 57 -6.58 8.80 6.60
CA ALA A 57 -5.19 9.20 6.66
C ALA A 57 -5.14 10.71 6.84
N ARG A 58 -4.65 11.17 7.99
CA ARG A 58 -4.42 12.59 8.25
C ARG A 58 -2.92 12.84 8.31
N PRO A 59 -2.41 13.87 7.60
CA PRO A 59 -1.02 14.28 7.75
C PRO A 59 -0.74 14.64 9.20
N GLU A 60 0.24 14.03 9.79
CA GLU A 60 0.78 14.51 11.06
C GLU A 60 1.56 15.81 10.83
N PRO A 61 1.59 16.74 11.81
CA PRO A 61 2.26 18.03 11.64
C PRO A 61 3.73 17.94 11.24
N TRP A 62 4.40 16.82 11.51
CA TRP A 62 5.79 16.58 11.16
C TRP A 62 5.98 15.94 9.77
N MET A 63 4.92 15.44 9.16
CA MET A 63 4.92 14.89 7.79
C MET A 63 4.75 16.00 6.75
N THR A 64 5.66 16.97 6.76
CA THR A 64 5.57 18.17 5.91
C THR A 64 6.27 18.04 4.58
N HIS A 65 7.02 16.97 4.38
CA HIS A 65 7.85 16.78 3.19
C HIS A 65 7.54 15.43 2.54
N GLY A 66 7.47 15.45 1.22
CA GLY A 66 7.48 14.26 0.40
C GLY A 66 8.90 13.86 0.02
N ALA A 67 8.99 12.78 -0.78
CA ALA A 67 10.22 12.31 -1.38
C ALA A 67 9.96 11.79 -2.79
N ALA A 68 10.95 11.90 -3.66
CA ALA A 68 10.89 11.45 -5.05
C ALA A 68 12.22 10.83 -5.46
N LEU A 69 12.25 10.24 -6.66
CA LEU A 69 13.43 9.61 -7.23
C LEU A 69 14.66 10.55 -7.16
N GLY A 70 15.75 10.04 -6.60
CA GLY A 70 16.99 10.77 -6.38
C GLY A 70 17.12 11.39 -4.98
N ASP A 71 16.05 11.47 -4.21
CA ASP A 71 16.10 11.98 -2.84
C ASP A 71 16.75 10.95 -1.89
N ALA A 72 17.31 11.46 -0.79
CA ALA A 72 17.87 10.64 0.27
C ALA A 72 17.59 11.28 1.63
N GLY A 73 17.56 10.48 2.67
CA GLY A 73 17.41 10.93 4.04
C GLY A 73 16.28 10.27 4.81
N MET A 74 15.92 10.87 5.95
CA MET A 74 15.01 10.28 6.93
C MET A 74 13.58 10.12 6.42
N THR A 75 13.08 11.04 5.59
CA THR A 75 11.74 10.92 4.99
C THR A 75 11.66 9.71 4.08
N VAL A 76 12.68 9.47 3.25
CA VAL A 76 12.77 8.28 2.39
C VAL A 76 12.84 7.01 3.22
N GLU A 77 13.71 6.99 4.23
CA GLU A 77 13.86 5.84 5.11
C GLU A 77 12.57 5.51 5.87
N GLY A 78 11.87 6.52 6.37
CA GLY A 78 10.57 6.36 7.03
C GLY A 78 9.52 5.76 6.09
N LEU A 79 9.41 6.29 4.87
CA LEU A 79 8.51 5.75 3.85
C LEU A 79 8.85 4.29 3.51
N GLN A 80 10.13 3.98 3.29
CA GLN A 80 10.58 2.60 3.01
C GLN A 80 10.25 1.66 4.17
N ARG A 81 10.43 2.10 5.41
CA ARG A 81 10.11 1.33 6.61
C ARG A 81 8.61 1.03 6.70
N ASP A 82 7.76 2.01 6.43
CA ASP A 82 6.31 1.82 6.41
C ASP A 82 5.89 0.86 5.30
N LEU A 83 6.43 1.00 4.10
CA LEU A 83 6.17 0.10 2.97
C LEU A 83 6.62 -1.35 3.28
N ALA A 84 7.78 -1.53 3.91
CA ALA A 84 8.25 -2.83 4.36
C ALA A 84 7.32 -3.45 5.43
N ALA A 85 6.85 -2.64 6.38
CA ALA A 85 5.91 -3.08 7.42
C ALA A 85 4.55 -3.51 6.84
N ILE A 86 4.11 -2.88 5.75
CA ILE A 86 2.89 -3.29 5.01
C ILE A 86 3.09 -4.65 4.33
N GLY A 87 4.31 -5.01 3.98
CA GLY A 87 4.65 -6.29 3.35
C GLY A 87 5.31 -6.16 1.98
N TYR A 88 5.57 -4.95 1.49
CA TYR A 88 6.30 -4.78 0.23
C TYR A 88 7.76 -5.20 0.39
N ARG A 89 8.29 -5.84 -0.66
CA ARG A 89 9.72 -6.17 -0.73
C ARG A 89 10.51 -4.93 -1.13
N ILE A 90 11.08 -4.26 -0.16
CA ILE A 90 11.83 -3.02 -0.33
C ILE A 90 13.03 -2.99 0.63
N LEU A 91 14.15 -2.43 0.16
CA LEU A 91 15.32 -2.19 0.98
C LEU A 91 15.15 -0.85 1.71
N VAL A 92 15.33 -0.87 3.03
CA VAL A 92 15.28 0.33 3.87
C VAL A 92 16.69 0.90 3.99
N ASN A 93 17.05 1.81 3.10
CA ASN A 93 18.39 2.40 3.02
C ASN A 93 18.41 3.93 2.95
N GLY A 94 17.25 4.56 2.98
CA GLY A 94 17.12 6.02 2.92
C GLY A 94 17.43 6.65 1.56
N VAL A 95 17.53 5.85 0.49
CA VAL A 95 17.75 6.32 -0.89
C VAL A 95 16.53 5.99 -1.74
N PHE A 96 15.91 7.01 -2.34
CA PHE A 96 14.77 6.84 -3.22
C PHE A 96 15.25 6.47 -4.62
N ASP A 97 15.42 5.19 -4.83
CA ASP A 97 15.86 4.60 -6.11
C ASP A 97 14.67 4.15 -6.97
N GLU A 98 14.95 3.56 -8.14
CA GLU A 98 13.93 3.05 -9.06
C GLU A 98 13.07 1.96 -8.44
N ASN A 99 13.64 1.12 -7.57
CA ASN A 99 12.86 0.10 -6.87
C ASN A 99 11.89 0.73 -5.87
N THR A 100 12.32 1.75 -5.15
CA THR A 100 11.45 2.53 -4.25
C THR A 100 10.30 3.16 -5.05
N ALA A 101 10.60 3.77 -6.20
CA ALA A 101 9.58 4.36 -7.07
C ALA A 101 8.57 3.30 -7.57
N ALA A 102 9.04 2.11 -7.95
CA ALA A 102 8.17 1.01 -8.37
C ALA A 102 7.24 0.54 -7.24
N VAL A 103 7.76 0.38 -6.02
CA VAL A 103 6.96 0.03 -4.84
C VAL A 103 5.96 1.12 -4.51
N VAL A 104 6.34 2.39 -4.57
CA VAL A 104 5.43 3.52 -4.35
C VAL A 104 4.30 3.51 -5.38
N ARG A 105 4.58 3.25 -6.67
CA ARG A 105 3.52 3.09 -7.68
C ARG A 105 2.56 1.96 -7.35
N ALA A 106 3.06 0.79 -6.95
CA ALA A 106 2.23 -0.34 -6.55
C ALA A 106 1.35 0.01 -5.34
N PHE A 107 1.92 0.66 -4.33
CA PHE A 107 1.19 1.18 -3.18
C PHE A 107 0.08 2.13 -3.60
N GLN A 108 0.38 3.09 -4.46
CA GLN A 108 -0.59 4.08 -4.95
C GLN A 108 -1.72 3.41 -5.74
N ARG A 109 -1.44 2.43 -6.61
CA ARG A 109 -2.49 1.69 -7.35
C ARG A 109 -3.54 1.09 -6.43
N ARG A 110 -3.13 0.63 -5.27
CA ARG A 110 -4.03 0.02 -4.30
C ARG A 110 -4.69 1.02 -3.36
N TRP A 111 -3.90 1.89 -2.76
CA TRP A 111 -4.32 2.72 -1.64
C TRP A 111 -4.68 4.15 -2.01
N ARG A 112 -4.14 4.63 -3.14
CA ARG A 112 -4.37 5.98 -3.67
C ARG A 112 -4.47 5.96 -5.19
N PRO A 113 -5.49 5.30 -5.77
CA PRO A 113 -5.59 5.07 -7.21
C PRO A 113 -5.78 6.34 -8.05
N GLU A 114 -6.20 7.44 -7.46
CA GLU A 114 -6.36 8.73 -8.12
C GLU A 114 -5.02 9.39 -8.49
N ARG A 115 -3.91 8.92 -7.94
CA ARG A 115 -2.56 9.44 -8.25
C ARG A 115 -1.50 8.35 -8.19
N VAL A 116 -1.21 7.78 -9.33
CA VAL A 116 -0.20 6.72 -9.50
C VAL A 116 0.97 7.28 -10.31
N ASN A 117 1.97 7.84 -9.63
CA ASN A 117 3.13 8.48 -10.28
C ASN A 117 4.49 8.03 -9.73
N GLY A 118 4.52 7.22 -8.67
CA GLY A 118 5.77 6.75 -8.05
C GLY A 118 6.47 7.79 -7.17
N GLU A 119 5.86 8.94 -6.92
CA GLU A 119 6.37 9.95 -6.00
C GLU A 119 5.76 9.76 -4.60
N GLY A 120 6.58 9.80 -3.60
CA GLY A 120 6.16 9.79 -2.19
C GLY A 120 5.80 11.20 -1.74
N ASP A 121 4.75 11.81 -2.31
CA ASP A 121 4.29 13.10 -1.82
C ASP A 121 3.76 12.99 -0.38
N THR A 122 3.49 14.11 0.26
CA THR A 122 3.06 14.16 1.67
C THR A 122 1.85 13.27 1.93
N GLU A 123 0.89 13.24 1.02
CA GLU A 123 -0.30 12.39 1.15
C GLU A 123 0.04 10.90 1.04
N THR A 124 0.92 10.51 0.11
CA THR A 124 1.38 9.12 -0.01
C THR A 124 2.15 8.68 1.23
N VAL A 125 3.06 9.50 1.74
CA VAL A 125 3.82 9.22 2.98
C VAL A 125 2.88 9.04 4.17
N THR A 126 1.92 9.95 4.32
CA THR A 126 0.91 9.89 5.40
C THR A 126 0.06 8.63 5.30
N LEU A 127 -0.37 8.30 4.10
CA LEU A 127 -1.19 7.12 3.85
C LEU A 127 -0.41 5.82 4.11
N ALA A 128 0.86 5.76 3.71
CA ALA A 128 1.72 4.60 3.98
C ALA A 128 1.89 4.38 5.49
N ASN A 129 2.12 5.43 6.26
CA ASN A 129 2.19 5.36 7.71
C ASN A 129 0.87 4.86 8.32
N SER A 130 -0.27 5.36 7.85
CA SER A 130 -1.59 4.93 8.32
C SER A 130 -1.88 3.45 8.01
N VAL A 131 -1.52 2.99 6.82
CA VAL A 131 -1.68 1.58 6.43
C VAL A 131 -0.74 0.67 7.22
N ALA A 132 0.50 1.08 7.44
CA ALA A 132 1.45 0.34 8.27
C ALA A 132 0.93 0.16 9.71
N ALA A 133 0.38 1.22 10.30
CA ALA A 133 -0.25 1.15 11.62
C ALA A 133 -1.48 0.22 11.64
N LEU A 134 -2.29 0.23 10.58
CA LEU A 134 -3.44 -0.66 10.44
C LEU A 134 -3.01 -2.14 10.35
N VAL A 135 -1.95 -2.43 9.59
CA VAL A 135 -1.38 -3.79 9.50
C VAL A 135 -0.87 -4.25 10.86
N ALA A 136 -0.11 -3.40 11.57
CA ALA A 136 0.40 -3.70 12.90
C ALA A 136 -0.73 -4.00 13.91
N ALA A 137 -1.89 -3.37 13.77
CA ALA A 137 -3.05 -3.61 14.65
C ALA A 137 -3.76 -4.95 14.39
N THR A 138 -3.47 -5.64 13.28
CA THR A 138 -4.04 -6.96 12.94
C THR A 138 -3.18 -8.13 13.43
N GLU A 139 -1.96 -7.90 13.87
CA GLU A 139 -1.01 -8.90 14.38
C GLU A 139 -1.30 -9.40 15.81
#